data_99b3a31c3ef0d0e20302a3ef48a0c815
#
_entry.id   99b3a31c3ef0d0e20302a3ef48a0c815
#
_cell.length_a   1.000
_cell.length_b   1.000
_cell.length_c   1.000
_cell.angle_alpha   90.00
_cell.angle_beta   90.00
_cell.angle_gamma   90.00
#
_symmetry.space_group_name_H-M   'P 1'
#
loop_
_entity.id
_entity.type
_entity.pdbx_description
1 polymer ?
#
loop_
_entity_poly.entity_id
_entity_poly.type
_entity_poly.pdbx_seq_one_letter_code
_entity_poly.pdbx_strand_id
1 'polypeptide(L)'
;MCSSDLGRYNPPTLIVIDEAWTALSHEMFQAKIQEWLLTLRKKNAAVVMATQNLSHIVDSPIRQTILDSCFTRILLPNPGARNEDMRALYMGYLGLNAKQVDLIASAVMKRHYYYAAPNSRNYRLFDLGLRDVALSFVGATGKDDLKAIRALQAEHGKLWPGYWLRARGQESAGILWEERYREREEREEACRSHEE
;
A
#
# COMPACT_ATOMS: atom_id res chain seq x y z
N MET A 1 -14.60 -43.43 -3.07
CA MET A 1 -14.17 -42.51 -4.14
C MET A 1 -13.85 -41.18 -3.47
N CYS A 2 -12.63 -41.03 -2.97
CA CYS A 2 -12.15 -39.75 -2.45
C CYS A 2 -11.74 -38.90 -3.63
N SER A 3 -12.55 -37.90 -3.92
CA SER A 3 -12.24 -36.90 -4.92
C SER A 3 -11.09 -36.02 -4.37
N SER A 4 -9.92 -36.17 -4.93
CA SER A 4 -8.73 -35.38 -4.68
C SER A 4 -8.81 -34.02 -5.36
N ASP A 5 -9.84 -33.24 -5.08
CA ASP A 5 -9.91 -31.83 -5.38
C ASP A 5 -9.50 -30.97 -4.16
N LEU A 6 -8.26 -31.13 -3.76
CA LEU A 6 -7.55 -30.05 -3.11
C LEU A 6 -7.30 -28.99 -4.17
N GLY A 7 -8.34 -28.19 -4.43
CA GLY A 7 -8.21 -26.96 -5.22
C GLY A 7 -7.01 -26.22 -4.67
N ARG A 8 -6.04 -25.92 -5.52
CA ARG A 8 -4.81 -25.21 -5.16
C ARG A 8 -5.22 -23.94 -4.44
N TYR A 9 -5.14 -23.95 -3.10
CA TYR A 9 -5.37 -22.77 -2.29
C TYR A 9 -4.28 -21.76 -2.67
N ASN A 10 -4.68 -20.78 -3.44
CA ASN A 10 -3.80 -19.70 -3.86
C ASN A 10 -3.99 -18.57 -2.82
N PRO A 11 -3.10 -18.44 -1.84
CA PRO A 11 -3.26 -17.42 -0.81
C PRO A 11 -3.30 -16.03 -1.44
N PRO A 12 -4.10 -15.10 -0.91
CA PRO A 12 -4.11 -13.73 -1.40
C PRO A 12 -2.71 -13.14 -1.27
N THR A 13 -2.18 -12.65 -2.39
CA THR A 13 -0.81 -12.14 -2.48
C THR A 13 -0.85 -10.66 -2.88
N LEU A 14 -0.09 -9.83 -2.18
CA LEU A 14 0.11 -8.42 -2.51
C LEU A 14 1.57 -8.21 -2.94
N ILE A 15 1.76 -7.73 -4.18
CA ILE A 15 3.07 -7.34 -4.70
C ILE A 15 3.14 -5.82 -4.64
N VAL A 16 4.09 -5.28 -3.87
CA VAL A 16 4.32 -3.84 -3.77
C VAL A 16 5.63 -3.52 -4.49
N ILE A 17 5.56 -2.64 -5.49
CA ILE A 17 6.70 -2.14 -6.25
C ILE A 17 6.82 -0.65 -5.91
N ASP A 18 7.68 -0.34 -4.97
CA ASP A 18 8.08 1.03 -4.69
C ASP A 18 9.14 1.49 -5.68
N GLU A 19 9.18 2.79 -5.96
CA GLU A 19 10.06 3.37 -6.99
C GLU A 19 9.96 2.61 -8.34
N ALA A 20 8.72 2.37 -8.79
CA ALA A 20 8.42 1.55 -9.97
C ALA A 20 9.12 2.02 -11.25
N TRP A 21 9.52 3.29 -11.32
CA TRP A 21 10.28 3.84 -12.44
C TRP A 21 11.62 3.11 -12.66
N THR A 22 12.26 2.64 -11.59
CA THR A 22 13.50 1.87 -11.66
C THR A 22 13.30 0.56 -12.42
N ALA A 23 12.21 -0.13 -12.13
CA ALA A 23 11.84 -1.36 -12.84
C ALA A 23 11.36 -1.08 -14.27
N LEU A 24 10.65 0.04 -14.47
CA LEU A 24 10.16 0.45 -15.79
C LEU A 24 11.26 0.97 -16.72
N SER A 25 12.47 1.22 -16.26
CA SER A 25 13.62 1.61 -17.10
C SER A 25 14.33 0.42 -17.78
N HIS A 26 14.03 -0.82 -17.37
CA HIS A 26 14.69 -2.03 -17.89
C HIS A 26 13.69 -2.92 -18.64
N GLU A 27 13.98 -3.25 -19.90
CA GLU A 27 13.09 -4.02 -20.78
C GLU A 27 12.62 -5.36 -20.17
N MET A 28 13.53 -6.10 -19.55
CA MET A 28 13.20 -7.39 -18.92
C MET A 28 12.19 -7.23 -17.78
N PHE A 29 12.32 -6.18 -16.95
CA PHE A 29 11.37 -5.91 -15.88
C PHE A 29 10.05 -5.36 -16.43
N GLN A 30 10.07 -4.54 -17.48
CA GLN A 30 8.87 -4.08 -18.16
C GLN A 30 8.02 -5.25 -18.64
N ALA A 31 8.65 -6.21 -19.36
CA ALA A 31 7.97 -7.41 -19.86
C ALA A 31 7.35 -8.22 -18.70
N LYS A 32 8.08 -8.35 -17.58
CA LYS A 32 7.61 -9.09 -16.41
C LYS A 32 6.45 -8.39 -15.69
N ILE A 33 6.54 -7.07 -15.52
CA ILE A 33 5.46 -6.26 -14.95
C ILE A 33 4.22 -6.34 -15.85
N GLN A 34 4.39 -6.25 -17.14
CA GLN A 34 3.30 -6.38 -18.10
C GLN A 34 2.60 -7.75 -18.00
N GLU A 35 3.37 -8.83 -17.95
CA GLU A 35 2.85 -10.18 -17.71
C GLU A 35 2.05 -10.26 -16.41
N TRP A 36 2.59 -9.71 -15.32
CA TRP A 36 1.93 -9.69 -14.01
C TRP A 36 0.60 -8.94 -14.03
N LEU A 37 0.59 -7.74 -14.58
CA LEU A 37 -0.62 -6.93 -14.66
C LEU A 37 -1.75 -7.63 -15.44
N LEU A 38 -1.41 -8.42 -16.45
CA LEU A 38 -2.37 -9.16 -17.26
C LEU A 38 -2.82 -10.49 -16.63
N THR A 39 -2.01 -11.12 -15.77
CA THR A 39 -2.22 -12.51 -15.35
C THR A 39 -2.53 -12.67 -13.85
N LEU A 40 -1.98 -11.82 -12.99
CA LEU A 40 -2.03 -12.00 -11.52
C LEU A 40 -3.45 -11.93 -10.95
N ARG A 41 -4.36 -11.21 -11.59
CA ARG A 41 -5.77 -11.20 -11.20
C ARG A 41 -6.37 -12.61 -11.11
N LYS A 42 -5.99 -13.50 -12.04
CA LYS A 42 -6.45 -14.90 -12.05
C LYS A 42 -5.77 -15.76 -10.98
N LYS A 43 -4.72 -15.25 -10.35
CA LYS A 43 -3.91 -15.94 -9.35
C LYS A 43 -4.14 -15.41 -7.92
N ASN A 44 -5.27 -14.73 -7.68
CA ASN A 44 -5.58 -14.10 -6.39
C ASN A 44 -4.45 -13.17 -5.89
N ALA A 45 -3.83 -12.44 -6.82
CA ALA A 45 -2.75 -11.52 -6.50
C ALA A 45 -3.07 -10.10 -6.99
N ALA A 46 -2.71 -9.11 -6.18
CA ALA A 46 -2.81 -7.70 -6.49
C ALA A 46 -1.43 -7.06 -6.58
N VAL A 47 -1.31 -6.04 -7.44
CA VAL A 47 -0.08 -5.25 -7.59
C VAL A 47 -0.36 -3.82 -7.18
N VAL A 48 0.51 -3.27 -6.33
CA VAL A 48 0.57 -1.85 -5.98
C VAL A 48 1.89 -1.30 -6.50
N MET A 49 1.83 -0.26 -7.32
CA MET A 49 3.02 0.42 -7.83
C MET A 49 3.02 1.86 -7.35
N ALA A 50 4.17 2.32 -6.87
CA ALA A 50 4.38 3.70 -6.49
C ALA A 50 5.50 4.33 -7.35
N THR A 51 5.32 5.58 -7.74
CA THR A 51 6.32 6.36 -8.46
C THR A 51 6.22 7.84 -8.05
N GLN A 52 7.33 8.52 -8.05
CA GLN A 52 7.39 9.94 -7.68
C GLN A 52 6.98 10.85 -8.83
N ASN A 53 7.17 10.42 -10.07
CA ASN A 53 6.90 11.25 -11.24
C ASN A 53 5.96 10.54 -12.23
N LEU A 54 4.89 11.23 -12.61
CA LEU A 54 3.92 10.73 -13.57
C LEU A 54 4.53 10.51 -14.97
N SER A 55 5.53 11.29 -15.37
CA SER A 55 6.21 11.15 -16.66
C SER A 55 6.84 9.75 -16.81
N HIS A 56 7.35 9.14 -15.75
CA HIS A 56 7.91 7.79 -15.80
C HIS A 56 6.89 6.74 -16.27
N ILE A 57 5.62 6.94 -15.94
CA ILE A 57 4.54 6.06 -16.42
C ILE A 57 4.17 6.41 -17.86
N VAL A 58 4.03 7.71 -18.14
CA VAL A 58 3.59 8.21 -19.43
C VAL A 58 4.57 7.86 -20.55
N ASP A 59 5.87 7.92 -20.26
CA ASP A 59 6.95 7.62 -21.21
C ASP A 59 7.26 6.11 -21.31
N SER A 60 6.65 5.29 -20.45
CA SER A 60 6.87 3.85 -20.45
C SER A 60 6.25 3.15 -21.67
N PRO A 61 6.97 2.22 -22.34
CA PRO A 61 6.41 1.41 -23.42
C PRO A 61 5.15 0.60 -23.02
N ILE A 62 5.05 0.22 -21.74
CA ILE A 62 3.90 -0.53 -21.20
C ILE A 62 2.83 0.37 -20.58
N ARG A 63 2.90 1.69 -20.83
CA ARG A 63 1.97 2.69 -20.29
C ARG A 63 0.51 2.26 -20.40
N GLN A 64 0.08 1.82 -21.58
CA GLN A 64 -1.32 1.45 -21.79
C GLN A 64 -1.74 0.29 -20.89
N THR A 65 -0.90 -0.74 -20.76
CA THR A 65 -1.16 -1.86 -19.86
C THR A 65 -1.28 -1.41 -18.41
N ILE A 66 -0.42 -0.47 -17.96
CA ILE A 66 -0.49 0.08 -16.61
C ILE A 66 -1.81 0.82 -16.40
N LEU A 67 -2.18 1.72 -17.32
CA LEU A 67 -3.40 2.52 -17.22
C LEU A 67 -4.67 1.68 -17.27
N ASP A 68 -4.68 0.60 -18.06
CA ASP A 68 -5.82 -0.30 -18.22
C ASP A 68 -5.95 -1.33 -17.10
N SER A 69 -4.86 -1.69 -16.44
CA SER A 69 -4.85 -2.68 -15.35
C SER A 69 -4.94 -2.05 -13.96
N CYS A 70 -4.38 -0.85 -13.78
CA CYS A 70 -4.41 -0.11 -12.51
C CYS A 70 -5.63 0.81 -12.45
N PHE A 71 -6.79 0.23 -12.15
CA PHE A 71 -8.07 0.96 -12.08
C PHE A 71 -8.17 1.91 -10.90
N THR A 72 -7.43 1.65 -9.83
CA THR A 72 -7.37 2.50 -8.64
C THR A 72 -6.07 3.28 -8.64
N ARG A 73 -6.18 4.59 -8.52
CA ARG A 73 -5.04 5.51 -8.49
C ARG A 73 -5.15 6.41 -7.28
N ILE A 74 -4.06 6.54 -6.56
CA ILE A 74 -3.94 7.48 -5.44
C ILE A 74 -2.92 8.53 -5.87
N LEU A 75 -3.39 9.76 -6.04
CA LEU A 75 -2.56 10.88 -6.48
C LEU A 75 -2.24 11.76 -5.28
N LEU A 76 -0.96 12.01 -5.10
CA LEU A 76 -0.46 12.89 -4.04
C LEU A 76 -0.62 14.35 -4.45
N PRO A 77 -0.70 15.28 -3.46
CA PRO A 77 -0.73 16.71 -3.73
C PRO A 77 0.45 17.13 -4.58
N ASN A 78 0.17 17.86 -5.65
CA ASN A 78 1.18 18.38 -6.56
C ASN A 78 0.86 19.83 -6.94
N PRO A 79 1.47 20.83 -6.28
CA PRO A 79 1.27 22.23 -6.64
C PRO A 79 1.61 22.54 -8.10
N GLY A 80 2.56 21.81 -8.69
CA GLY A 80 2.95 21.93 -10.10
C GLY A 80 1.89 21.41 -11.09
N ALA A 81 0.83 20.73 -10.63
CA ALA A 81 -0.23 20.23 -11.50
C ALA A 81 -1.01 21.34 -12.26
N ARG A 82 -0.84 22.60 -11.86
CA ARG A 82 -1.39 23.77 -12.57
C ARG A 82 -0.58 24.19 -13.79
N ASN A 83 0.69 23.78 -13.87
CA ASN A 83 1.53 24.07 -15.04
C ASN A 83 0.93 23.36 -16.25
N GLU A 84 1.00 23.98 -17.41
CA GLU A 84 0.33 23.53 -18.63
C GLU A 84 0.71 22.09 -19.00
N ASP A 85 2.00 21.76 -19.00
CA ASP A 85 2.50 20.43 -19.33
C ASP A 85 1.98 19.36 -18.35
N MET A 86 2.07 19.62 -17.05
CA MET A 86 1.58 18.68 -16.02
C MET A 86 0.06 18.54 -16.09
N ARG A 87 -0.65 19.65 -16.30
CA ARG A 87 -2.11 19.63 -16.47
C ARG A 87 -2.51 18.77 -17.66
N ALA A 88 -1.79 18.91 -18.78
CA ALA A 88 -2.02 18.07 -19.97
C ALA A 88 -1.81 16.57 -19.66
N LEU A 89 -0.79 16.21 -18.87
CA LEU A 89 -0.57 14.82 -18.45
C LEU A 89 -1.71 14.29 -17.59
N TYR A 90 -2.15 15.04 -16.58
CA TYR A 90 -3.27 14.63 -15.73
C TYR A 90 -4.57 14.47 -16.51
N MET A 91 -4.86 15.39 -17.41
CA MET A 91 -6.10 15.35 -18.20
C MET A 91 -6.03 14.31 -19.33
N GLY A 92 -4.93 14.27 -20.07
CA GLY A 92 -4.78 13.43 -21.26
C GLY A 92 -4.59 11.95 -20.93
N TYR A 93 -3.78 11.63 -19.91
CA TYR A 93 -3.46 10.22 -19.59
C TYR A 93 -4.24 9.66 -18.42
N LEU A 94 -4.54 10.45 -17.41
CA LEU A 94 -5.30 9.97 -16.26
C LEU A 94 -6.80 10.21 -16.40
N GLY A 95 -7.24 10.95 -17.42
CA GLY A 95 -8.64 11.23 -17.68
C GLY A 95 -9.30 12.14 -16.65
N LEU A 96 -8.51 12.97 -15.96
CA LEU A 96 -9.02 13.92 -14.98
C LEU A 96 -9.55 15.19 -15.66
N ASN A 97 -10.57 15.79 -15.08
CA ASN A 97 -11.03 17.10 -15.52
C ASN A 97 -10.27 18.24 -14.83
N ALA A 98 -10.42 19.47 -15.33
CA ALA A 98 -9.72 20.65 -14.82
C ALA A 98 -9.91 20.86 -13.31
N LYS A 99 -11.15 20.68 -12.80
CA LYS A 99 -11.47 20.84 -11.37
C LYS A 99 -10.75 19.80 -10.51
N GLN A 100 -10.64 18.57 -10.98
CA GLN A 100 -9.92 17.50 -10.28
C GLN A 100 -8.41 17.80 -10.20
N VAL A 101 -7.83 18.31 -11.26
CA VAL A 101 -6.43 18.75 -11.27
C VAL A 101 -6.22 19.93 -10.31
N ASP A 102 -7.15 20.87 -10.26
CA ASP A 102 -7.08 22.00 -9.32
C ASP A 102 -7.19 21.55 -7.86
N LEU A 103 -8.00 20.51 -7.56
CA LEU A 103 -8.06 19.88 -6.24
C LEU A 103 -6.72 19.26 -5.84
N ILE A 104 -6.07 18.53 -6.74
CA ILE A 104 -4.75 17.94 -6.50
C ILE A 104 -3.71 19.02 -6.25
N ALA A 105 -3.74 20.10 -7.05
CA ALA A 105 -2.81 21.21 -6.93
C ALA A 105 -2.95 22.02 -5.63
N SER A 106 -4.17 22.10 -5.08
CA SER A 106 -4.47 22.81 -3.84
C SER A 106 -4.48 21.93 -2.59
N ALA A 107 -4.32 20.62 -2.74
CA ALA A 107 -4.35 19.69 -1.64
C ALA A 107 -3.14 19.88 -0.70
N VAL A 108 -3.33 19.61 0.58
CA VAL A 108 -2.28 19.76 1.60
C VAL A 108 -1.35 18.54 1.55
N MET A 109 -0.05 18.81 1.33
CA MET A 109 0.99 17.77 1.28
C MET A 109 1.04 16.97 2.58
N LYS A 110 1.33 15.67 2.47
CA LYS A 110 1.43 14.70 3.59
C LYS A 110 0.13 14.50 4.39
N ARG A 111 -0.96 15.11 3.97
CA ARG A 111 -2.25 15.02 4.64
C ARG A 111 -3.36 14.55 3.71
N HIS A 112 -3.48 15.18 2.55
CA HIS A 112 -4.53 14.88 1.59
C HIS A 112 -4.05 13.89 0.53
N TYR A 113 -4.98 13.05 0.08
CA TYR A 113 -4.76 12.07 -0.98
C TYR A 113 -5.97 12.12 -1.91
N TYR A 114 -5.71 12.14 -3.22
CA TYR A 114 -6.77 12.12 -4.20
C TYR A 114 -6.95 10.71 -4.75
N TYR A 115 -8.07 10.08 -4.40
CA TYR A 115 -8.47 8.78 -4.90
C TYR A 115 -9.18 8.94 -6.24
N ALA A 116 -8.77 8.19 -7.25
CA ALA A 116 -9.37 8.15 -8.56
C ALA A 116 -9.57 6.71 -9.01
N ALA A 117 -10.81 6.33 -9.26
CA ALA A 117 -11.19 5.05 -9.88
C ALA A 117 -12.14 5.33 -11.05
N PRO A 118 -11.61 5.62 -12.24
CA PRO A 118 -12.38 6.04 -13.40
C PRO A 118 -13.48 5.06 -13.79
N ASN A 119 -13.21 3.76 -13.73
CA ASN A 119 -14.16 2.71 -14.14
C ASN A 119 -15.43 2.67 -13.29
N SER A 120 -15.32 3.02 -12.00
CA SER A 120 -16.46 3.14 -11.07
C SER A 120 -16.96 4.57 -10.94
N ARG A 121 -16.39 5.53 -11.68
CA ARG A 121 -16.64 6.97 -11.56
C ARG A 121 -16.52 7.48 -10.12
N ASN A 122 -15.62 6.89 -9.35
CA ASN A 122 -15.42 7.21 -7.95
C ASN A 122 -14.16 8.07 -7.78
N TYR A 123 -14.37 9.32 -7.37
CA TYR A 123 -13.32 10.31 -7.16
C TYR A 123 -13.54 11.00 -5.84
N ARG A 124 -12.51 11.05 -5.00
CA ARG A 124 -12.60 11.75 -3.71
C ARG A 124 -11.25 12.25 -3.25
N LEU A 125 -11.25 13.43 -2.64
CA LEU A 125 -10.15 13.88 -1.81
C LEU A 125 -10.41 13.38 -0.39
N PHE A 126 -9.43 12.73 0.24
CA PHE A 126 -9.53 12.26 1.61
C PHE A 126 -8.32 12.66 2.43
N ASP A 127 -8.52 12.78 3.73
CA ASP A 127 -7.48 12.99 4.72
C ASP A 127 -7.15 11.63 5.34
N LEU A 128 -5.88 11.23 5.28
CA LEU A 128 -5.40 10.05 5.96
C LEU A 128 -5.10 10.39 7.43
N GLY A 129 -6.15 10.62 8.20
CA GLY A 129 -6.06 10.96 9.62
C GLY A 129 -5.55 9.80 10.47
N LEU A 130 -4.27 9.44 10.30
CA LEU A 130 -3.63 8.45 11.17
C LEU A 130 -3.55 9.01 12.60
N ARG A 131 -4.09 8.24 13.55
CA ARG A 131 -3.98 8.55 14.98
C ARG A 131 -2.68 7.98 15.56
N ASP A 132 -2.40 8.36 16.80
CA ASP A 132 -1.13 8.14 17.48
C ASP A 132 -0.61 6.70 17.43
N VAL A 133 -1.50 5.71 17.59
CA VAL A 133 -1.13 4.29 17.52
C VAL A 133 -0.60 3.93 16.12
N ALA A 134 -1.31 4.31 15.06
CA ALA A 134 -0.86 4.04 13.69
C ALA A 134 0.41 4.82 13.36
N LEU A 135 0.50 6.08 13.79
CA LEU A 135 1.70 6.92 13.61
C LEU A 135 2.93 6.36 14.33
N SER A 136 2.74 5.71 15.47
CA SER A 136 3.84 5.07 16.21
C SER A 136 4.56 3.98 15.39
N PHE A 137 3.87 3.34 14.46
CA PHE A 137 4.45 2.34 13.55
C PHE A 137 4.86 2.93 12.20
N VAL A 138 3.95 3.63 11.52
CA VAL A 138 4.20 4.17 10.18
C VAL A 138 5.27 5.27 10.18
N GLY A 139 5.34 6.04 11.28
CA GLY A 139 6.34 7.09 11.46
C GLY A 139 7.72 6.59 11.93
N ALA A 140 7.85 5.32 12.28
CA ALA A 140 9.09 4.72 12.79
C ALA A 140 10.06 4.38 11.65
N THR A 141 10.54 5.39 10.93
CA THR A 141 11.43 5.24 9.75
C THR A 141 12.89 5.61 10.06
N GLY A 142 13.15 6.22 11.22
CA GLY A 142 14.48 6.62 11.65
C GLY A 142 15.37 5.42 12.01
N LYS A 143 16.69 5.57 11.83
CA LYS A 143 17.66 4.51 12.18
C LYS A 143 17.58 4.11 13.67
N ASP A 144 17.33 5.09 14.54
CA ASP A 144 17.22 4.86 15.98
C ASP A 144 15.91 4.13 16.33
N ASP A 145 14.79 4.48 15.69
CA ASP A 145 13.52 3.79 15.84
C ASP A 145 13.65 2.32 15.40
N LEU A 146 14.25 2.08 14.24
CA LEU A 146 14.47 0.72 13.73
C LEU A 146 15.38 -0.10 14.63
N LYS A 147 16.41 0.52 15.23
CA LYS A 147 17.28 -0.13 16.19
C LYS A 147 16.53 -0.50 17.48
N ALA A 148 15.73 0.42 18.01
CA ALA A 148 14.90 0.19 19.18
C ALA A 148 13.87 -0.93 18.94
N ILE A 149 13.19 -0.91 17.79
CA ILE A 149 12.23 -1.97 17.40
C ILE A 149 12.93 -3.32 17.35
N ARG A 150 14.11 -3.43 16.73
CA ARG A 150 14.86 -4.69 16.67
C ARG A 150 15.27 -5.21 18.05
N ALA A 151 15.65 -4.31 18.96
CA ALA A 151 15.96 -4.67 20.33
C ALA A 151 14.72 -5.24 21.04
N LEU A 152 13.56 -4.56 20.93
CA LEU A 152 12.31 -5.03 21.49
C LEU A 152 11.84 -6.36 20.87
N GLN A 153 12.07 -6.57 19.59
CA GLN A 153 11.77 -7.85 18.92
C GLN A 153 12.63 -8.99 19.47
N ALA A 154 13.91 -8.73 19.73
CA ALA A 154 14.83 -9.71 20.30
C ALA A 154 14.49 -10.06 21.76
N GLU A 155 14.06 -9.07 22.56
CA GLU A 155 13.76 -9.22 23.98
C GLU A 155 12.36 -9.79 24.23
N HIS A 156 11.34 -9.33 23.48
CA HIS A 156 9.92 -9.62 23.75
C HIS A 156 9.24 -10.46 22.67
N GLY A 157 9.98 -10.91 21.65
CA GLY A 157 9.42 -11.74 20.58
C GLY A 157 8.21 -11.07 19.92
N LYS A 158 7.12 -11.80 19.81
CA LYS A 158 5.88 -11.32 19.15
C LYS A 158 5.13 -10.25 19.96
N LEU A 159 5.44 -10.05 21.22
CA LEU A 159 4.83 -9.02 22.07
C LEU A 159 5.46 -7.63 21.88
N TRP A 160 6.54 -7.50 21.10
CA TRP A 160 7.26 -6.25 20.87
C TRP A 160 6.37 -5.05 20.49
N PRO A 161 5.24 -5.20 19.77
CA PRO A 161 4.42 -4.03 19.41
C PRO A 161 3.79 -3.35 20.63
N GLY A 162 3.41 -4.11 21.65
CA GLY A 162 2.89 -3.54 22.91
C GLY A 162 3.95 -2.73 23.64
N TYR A 163 5.17 -3.26 23.75
CA TYR A 163 6.30 -2.55 24.33
C TYR A 163 6.71 -1.31 23.55
N TRP A 164 6.69 -1.39 22.22
CA TRP A 164 6.93 -0.24 21.35
C TRP A 164 5.90 0.88 21.56
N LEU A 165 4.61 0.55 21.62
CA LEU A 165 3.55 1.52 21.88
C LEU A 165 3.76 2.23 23.22
N ARG A 166 4.10 1.50 24.28
CA ARG A 166 4.41 2.08 25.59
C ARG A 166 5.63 3.01 25.53
N ALA A 167 6.69 2.60 24.86
CA ALA A 167 7.88 3.44 24.64
C ALA A 167 7.58 4.74 23.87
N ARG A 168 6.49 4.74 23.06
CA ARG A 168 5.98 5.93 22.35
C ARG A 168 4.91 6.70 23.12
N GLY A 169 4.72 6.42 24.42
CA GLY A 169 3.73 7.09 25.27
C GLY A 169 2.29 6.63 25.08
N GLN A 170 2.08 5.50 24.41
CA GLN A 170 0.77 4.90 24.15
C GLN A 170 0.51 3.76 25.16
N GLU A 171 0.58 4.03 26.46
CA GLU A 171 0.56 3.01 27.52
C GLU A 171 -0.66 2.10 27.42
N SER A 172 -1.86 2.68 27.41
CA SER A 172 -3.11 1.90 27.35
C SER A 172 -3.23 1.05 26.08
N ALA A 173 -2.77 1.57 24.95
CA ALA A 173 -2.78 0.82 23.69
C ALA A 173 -1.78 -0.34 23.71
N GLY A 174 -0.63 -0.15 24.35
CA GLY A 174 0.39 -1.18 24.54
C GLY A 174 -0.11 -2.34 25.39
N ILE A 175 -0.72 -2.03 26.55
CA ILE A 175 -1.30 -3.03 27.45
C ILE A 175 -2.40 -3.83 26.72
N LEU A 176 -3.34 -3.13 26.08
CA LEU A 176 -4.43 -3.76 25.34
C LEU A 176 -3.92 -4.68 24.21
N TRP A 177 -2.84 -4.28 23.53
CA TRP A 177 -2.22 -5.14 22.51
C TRP A 177 -1.70 -6.45 23.11
N GLU A 178 -0.96 -6.36 24.23
CA GLU A 178 -0.38 -7.53 24.90
C GLU A 178 -1.46 -8.50 25.39
N GLU A 179 -2.53 -7.98 26.00
CA GLU A 179 -3.67 -8.76 26.47
C GLU A 179 -4.35 -9.51 25.31
N ARG A 180 -4.71 -8.80 24.26
CA ARG A 180 -5.37 -9.40 23.08
C ARG A 180 -4.49 -10.38 22.33
N TYR A 181 -3.18 -10.15 22.33
CA TYR A 181 -2.24 -11.08 21.71
C TYR A 181 -2.22 -12.42 22.48
N ARG A 182 -2.16 -12.38 23.83
CA ARG A 182 -2.20 -13.59 24.67
C ARG A 182 -3.52 -14.34 24.53
N GLU A 183 -4.64 -13.64 24.59
CA GLU A 183 -5.97 -14.25 24.37
C GLU A 183 -6.08 -14.97 23.01
N ARG A 184 -5.44 -14.43 21.98
CA ARG A 184 -5.42 -15.05 20.66
C ARG A 184 -4.55 -16.30 20.63
N GLU A 185 -3.36 -16.25 21.21
CA GLU A 185 -2.48 -17.45 21.31
C GLU A 185 -3.18 -18.58 22.08
N GLU A 186 -3.81 -18.27 23.21
CA GLU A 186 -4.56 -19.26 24.00
C GLU A 186 -5.70 -19.91 23.19
N ARG A 187 -6.43 -19.13 22.40
CA ARG A 187 -7.47 -19.66 21.49
C ARG A 187 -6.90 -20.53 20.37
N GLU A 188 -5.79 -20.13 19.78
CA GLU A 188 -5.13 -20.88 18.71
C GLU A 188 -4.55 -22.21 19.25
N GLU A 189 -4.06 -22.24 20.49
CA GLU A 189 -3.58 -23.43 21.17
C GLU A 189 -4.74 -24.37 21.53
N ALA A 190 -5.83 -23.82 22.09
CA ALA A 190 -7.03 -24.61 22.39
C ALA A 190 -7.67 -25.24 21.14
N CYS A 191 -7.63 -24.54 20.00
CA CYS A 191 -8.14 -25.08 18.74
C CYS A 191 -7.27 -26.25 18.22
N ARG A 192 -5.94 -26.13 18.34
CA ARG A 192 -4.99 -27.20 17.95
C ARG A 192 -5.10 -28.45 18.81
N SER A 193 -5.34 -28.29 20.11
CA SER A 193 -5.49 -29.40 21.04
C SER A 193 -6.84 -30.20 20.90
N HIS A 194 -7.80 -29.66 20.12
CA HIS A 194 -9.05 -30.32 19.78
C HIS A 194 -9.02 -31.06 18.43
N GLU A 195 -7.98 -30.84 17.63
CA GLU A 195 -7.78 -31.51 16.34
C GLU A 195 -6.84 -32.75 16.43
N GLU A 196 -6.19 -32.97 17.59
CA GLU A 196 -5.44 -34.18 17.93
C GLU A 196 -6.29 -35.16 18.71
#